data_2726b6f26e025e65d1185e77360db2bf
#
_entry.id   2726b6f26e025e65d1185e77360db2bf
#
_cell.length_a   1.000
_cell.length_b   1.000
_cell.length_c   1.000
_cell.angle_alpha   90.00
_cell.angle_beta   90.00
_cell.angle_gamma   90.00
#
_symmetry.space_group_name_H-M   'P 1'
#
loop_
_entity.id
_entity.type
_entity.pdbx_description
1 polymer ?
#
loop_
_entity_poly.entity_id
_entity_poly.type
_entity_poly.pdbx_seq_one_letter_code
_entity_poly.pdbx_strand_id
1 'polypeptide(L)'
;MDKFSSVKGISAPLINKSGNQLSLMMNIDTDMIIPKQFLKTIKRSGLGKNLFDEMRYDSDGKEIDSFILNKEPFRKAKILIAGKNFGCGSSREHAPWSILDFGIKVIIAPSFADIFFNNSFKNGILPIKLDEKIINSLIDVSMKGEELEVNLIDQVIILHDRKIEFDVDPINKECLVKGLDDIGSTLEKVSFIDEFESEIFNKRPWNIPS
;
A
#
# COMPACT_ATOMS: atom_id res chain seq x y z
N MET A 1 6.90 -10.46 6.29
CA MET A 1 6.03 -9.30 6.58
C MET A 1 4.96 -9.66 7.60
N ASP A 2 4.21 -8.69 8.17
CA ASP A 2 3.09 -9.00 9.07
C ASP A 2 1.94 -9.66 8.31
N LYS A 3 1.23 -10.56 9.01
CA LYS A 3 0.00 -11.17 8.47
C LYS A 3 -1.11 -10.12 8.36
N PHE A 4 -1.85 -10.15 7.27
CA PHE A 4 -2.96 -9.24 7.00
C PHE A 4 -4.24 -10.03 6.78
N SER A 5 -5.22 -9.90 7.65
CA SER A 5 -6.55 -10.49 7.50
C SER A 5 -7.64 -9.42 7.35
N SER A 6 -7.63 -8.44 8.25
CA SER A 6 -8.53 -7.30 8.22
C SER A 6 -7.87 -6.06 8.82
N VAL A 7 -8.34 -4.90 8.42
CA VAL A 7 -7.94 -3.60 8.97
C VAL A 7 -9.18 -2.76 9.18
N LYS A 8 -9.33 -2.24 10.40
CA LYS A 8 -10.33 -1.22 10.73
C LYS A 8 -9.62 0.06 11.15
N GLY A 9 -10.04 1.19 10.61
CA GLY A 9 -9.49 2.49 10.97
C GLY A 9 -9.93 3.62 10.05
N ILE A 10 -9.42 4.80 10.37
CA ILE A 10 -9.70 6.04 9.64
C ILE A 10 -9.21 5.91 8.21
N SER A 11 -10.04 6.37 7.27
CA SER A 11 -9.69 6.52 5.86
C SER A 11 -9.41 7.98 5.53
N ALA A 12 -8.27 8.25 4.87
CA ALA A 12 -7.85 9.58 4.47
C ALA A 12 -7.96 9.73 2.94
N PRO A 13 -8.87 10.57 2.41
CA PRO A 13 -8.94 10.84 0.99
C PRO A 13 -7.92 11.91 0.62
N LEU A 14 -7.03 11.60 -0.35
CA LEU A 14 -6.14 12.57 -0.95
C LEU A 14 -6.93 13.41 -1.95
N ILE A 15 -7.23 14.65 -1.59
CA ILE A 15 -8.09 15.54 -2.36
C ILE A 15 -7.39 16.82 -2.79
N ASN A 16 -7.72 17.24 -4.02
CA ASN A 16 -7.50 18.60 -4.49
C ASN A 16 -8.75 19.43 -4.20
N LYS A 17 -8.56 20.63 -3.69
CA LYS A 17 -9.62 21.62 -3.49
C LYS A 17 -9.47 22.72 -4.53
N SER A 18 -10.41 22.80 -5.46
CA SER A 18 -10.49 23.91 -6.43
C SER A 18 -11.81 24.66 -6.22
N GLY A 19 -11.74 25.80 -5.55
CA GLY A 19 -12.93 26.52 -5.11
C GLY A 19 -13.79 25.65 -4.17
N ASN A 20 -15.06 25.40 -4.56
CA ASN A 20 -15.99 24.56 -3.81
C ASN A 20 -16.00 23.09 -4.29
N GLN A 21 -15.21 22.75 -5.30
CA GLN A 21 -15.18 21.40 -5.85
C GLN A 21 -14.04 20.60 -5.21
N LEU A 22 -14.40 19.42 -4.67
CA LEU A 22 -13.45 18.42 -4.17
C LEU A 22 -13.28 17.36 -5.25
N SER A 23 -12.03 17.01 -5.54
CA SER A 23 -11.71 15.91 -6.43
C SER A 23 -10.53 15.11 -5.86
N LEU A 24 -10.51 13.80 -6.10
CA LEU A 24 -9.36 12.98 -5.71
C LEU A 24 -8.11 13.38 -6.51
N MET A 25 -6.99 13.40 -5.84
CA MET A 25 -5.69 13.60 -6.47
C MET A 25 -5.38 12.41 -7.35
N MET A 26 -5.11 12.68 -8.63
CA MET A 26 -4.72 11.70 -9.64
C MET A 26 -3.21 11.81 -9.93
N ASN A 27 -2.65 10.77 -10.55
CA ASN A 27 -1.25 10.73 -10.96
C ASN A 27 -0.28 11.05 -9.81
N ILE A 28 -0.59 10.54 -8.62
CA ILE A 28 0.31 10.65 -7.48
C ILE A 28 1.52 9.78 -7.77
N ASP A 29 2.64 10.42 -8.08
CA ASP A 29 3.87 9.74 -8.43
C ASP A 29 4.71 9.38 -7.19
N THR A 30 5.72 8.58 -7.40
CA THR A 30 6.60 8.10 -6.32
C THR A 30 7.47 9.20 -5.72
N ASP A 31 7.76 10.31 -6.44
CA ASP A 31 8.45 11.47 -5.91
C ASP A 31 7.54 12.27 -4.97
N MET A 32 6.25 12.37 -5.29
CA MET A 32 5.25 12.95 -4.38
C MET A 32 5.08 12.11 -3.11
N ILE A 33 5.10 10.76 -3.24
CA ILE A 33 4.95 9.85 -2.10
C ILE A 33 6.18 9.96 -1.18
N ILE A 34 7.38 9.87 -1.75
CA ILE A 34 8.65 10.04 -1.03
C ILE A 34 9.69 10.72 -1.91
N PRO A 35 10.05 11.98 -1.62
CA PRO A 35 11.05 12.71 -2.39
C PRO A 35 12.43 12.04 -2.40
N LYS A 36 13.16 12.22 -3.50
CA LYS A 36 14.45 11.56 -3.77
C LYS A 36 15.52 11.77 -2.69
N GLN A 37 15.51 12.88 -1.97
CA GLN A 37 16.47 13.18 -0.91
C GLN A 37 16.41 12.18 0.25
N PHE A 38 15.28 11.47 0.44
CA PHE A 38 15.08 10.48 1.49
C PHE A 38 15.40 9.03 1.07
N LEU A 39 15.81 8.81 -0.17
CA LEU A 39 16.08 7.48 -0.71
C LEU A 39 17.46 6.91 -0.34
N LYS A 40 18.23 7.60 0.50
CA LYS A 40 19.60 7.21 0.88
C LYS A 40 19.67 6.09 1.93
N THR A 41 18.56 5.71 2.51
CA THR A 41 18.50 4.69 3.56
C THR A 41 18.12 3.32 3.00
N ILE A 42 18.72 2.26 3.56
CA ILE A 42 18.32 0.88 3.32
C ILE A 42 17.34 0.37 4.40
N LYS A 43 17.07 1.19 5.42
CA LYS A 43 16.14 0.83 6.51
C LYS A 43 14.70 1.08 6.07
N ARG A 44 13.84 0.10 6.31
CA ARG A 44 12.40 0.18 6.01
C ARG A 44 11.61 1.02 7.01
N SER A 45 12.19 1.38 8.15
CA SER A 45 11.57 2.18 9.21
C SER A 45 12.15 3.59 9.29
N GLY A 46 11.34 4.53 9.79
CA GLY A 46 11.69 5.95 9.92
C GLY A 46 11.41 6.79 8.68
N LEU A 47 10.78 6.20 7.65
CA LEU A 47 10.39 6.88 6.41
C LEU A 47 8.99 7.50 6.47
N GLY A 48 8.13 7.02 7.38
CA GLY A 48 6.74 7.50 7.51
C GLY A 48 6.64 9.00 7.80
N LYS A 49 7.61 9.58 8.51
CA LYS A 49 7.68 11.03 8.72
C LYS A 49 7.88 11.83 7.42
N ASN A 50 8.48 11.20 6.41
CA ASN A 50 8.78 11.79 5.11
C ASN A 50 7.72 11.43 4.04
N LEU A 51 6.66 10.70 4.42
CA LEU A 51 5.54 10.41 3.53
C LEU A 51 4.89 11.72 3.09
N PHE A 52 4.76 11.95 1.78
CA PHE A 52 4.23 13.18 1.19
C PHE A 52 4.90 14.45 1.71
N ASP A 53 6.22 14.43 1.92
CA ASP A 53 7.00 15.47 2.57
C ASP A 53 6.72 16.87 1.99
N GLU A 54 6.84 17.04 0.67
CA GLU A 54 6.62 18.32 -0.03
C GLU A 54 5.15 18.81 0.04
N MET A 55 4.22 17.94 0.40
CA MET A 55 2.80 18.29 0.56
C MET A 55 2.42 18.51 2.02
N ARG A 56 3.19 17.88 2.93
CA ARG A 56 2.96 17.94 4.38
C ARG A 56 3.70 19.06 5.06
N TYR A 57 4.83 19.47 4.51
CA TYR A 57 5.69 20.47 5.14
C TYR A 57 6.03 21.59 4.15
N ASP A 58 6.17 22.81 4.67
CA ASP A 58 6.68 23.94 3.92
C ASP A 58 8.21 23.97 3.89
N SER A 59 8.80 24.99 3.23
CA SER A 59 10.25 25.18 3.14
C SER A 59 10.97 25.28 4.47
N ASP A 60 10.28 25.69 5.52
CA ASP A 60 10.82 25.85 6.87
C ASP A 60 10.62 24.59 7.73
N GLY A 61 10.05 23.53 7.15
CA GLY A 61 9.74 22.26 7.81
C GLY A 61 8.51 22.30 8.72
N LYS A 62 7.68 23.36 8.59
CA LYS A 62 6.43 23.49 9.34
C LYS A 62 5.32 22.76 8.63
N GLU A 63 4.45 22.10 9.39
CA GLU A 63 3.32 21.38 8.83
C GLU A 63 2.33 22.29 8.10
N ILE A 64 1.92 21.86 6.92
CA ILE A 64 0.89 22.52 6.11
C ILE A 64 -0.48 22.05 6.61
N ASP A 65 -1.19 22.90 7.35
CA ASP A 65 -2.47 22.59 7.97
C ASP A 65 -3.58 22.20 6.97
N SER A 66 -3.45 22.59 5.70
CA SER A 66 -4.43 22.23 4.67
C SER A 66 -4.34 20.79 4.24
N PHE A 67 -3.18 20.12 4.38
CA PHE A 67 -3.00 18.75 3.95
C PHE A 67 -3.69 17.75 4.90
N ILE A 68 -4.42 16.79 4.33
CA ILE A 68 -5.32 15.90 5.08
C ILE A 68 -4.60 15.11 6.18
N LEU A 69 -3.42 14.54 5.89
CA LEU A 69 -2.68 13.71 6.85
C LEU A 69 -2.04 14.51 8.00
N ASN A 70 -2.09 15.83 7.95
CA ASN A 70 -1.65 16.71 9.05
C ASN A 70 -2.81 17.07 10.00
N LYS A 71 -4.03 16.61 9.71
CA LYS A 71 -5.24 16.89 10.51
C LYS A 71 -5.66 15.71 11.35
N GLU A 72 -6.20 15.95 12.53
CA GLU A 72 -6.94 14.93 13.24
C GLU A 72 -8.31 14.69 12.58
N PRO A 73 -8.79 13.45 12.49
CA PRO A 73 -8.16 12.22 12.99
C PRO A 73 -7.23 11.52 11.97
N PHE A 74 -6.97 12.10 10.81
CA PHE A 74 -6.28 11.50 9.66
C PHE A 74 -4.79 11.24 9.89
N ARG A 75 -4.17 11.84 10.91
CA ARG A 75 -2.78 11.50 11.30
C ARG A 75 -2.60 10.02 11.64
N LYS A 76 -3.68 9.35 12.02
CA LYS A 76 -3.71 7.92 12.36
C LYS A 76 -4.41 7.08 11.29
N ALA A 77 -4.51 7.60 10.06
CA ALA A 77 -5.16 6.89 8.99
C ALA A 77 -4.49 5.54 8.71
N LYS A 78 -5.29 4.51 8.53
CA LYS A 78 -4.86 3.17 8.12
C LYS A 78 -5.22 2.85 6.67
N ILE A 79 -6.11 3.64 6.09
CA ILE A 79 -6.64 3.48 4.75
C ILE A 79 -6.45 4.80 4.00
N LEU A 80 -5.87 4.74 2.81
CA LEU A 80 -5.70 5.89 1.92
C LEU A 80 -6.66 5.75 0.75
N ILE A 81 -7.32 6.84 0.37
CA ILE A 81 -8.19 6.89 -0.81
C ILE A 81 -7.59 7.91 -1.79
N ALA A 82 -7.36 7.49 -3.02
CA ALA A 82 -6.73 8.31 -4.05
C ALA A 82 -7.44 8.19 -5.39
N GLY A 83 -7.09 9.07 -6.32
CA GLY A 83 -7.55 9.02 -7.71
C GLY A 83 -6.76 8.05 -8.57
N LYS A 84 -7.00 8.13 -9.89
CA LYS A 84 -6.36 7.26 -10.88
C LYS A 84 -4.84 7.35 -10.89
N ASN A 85 -4.22 6.24 -11.33
CA ASN A 85 -2.81 6.13 -11.61
C ASN A 85 -1.91 6.44 -10.39
N PHE A 86 -2.29 5.86 -9.22
CA PHE A 86 -1.52 6.01 -8.00
C PHE A 86 -0.18 5.26 -8.07
N GLY A 87 0.89 5.87 -7.59
CA GLY A 87 2.23 5.29 -7.56
C GLY A 87 2.92 5.28 -8.92
N CYS A 88 2.54 6.18 -9.83
CA CYS A 88 3.21 6.35 -11.12
C CYS A 88 4.64 6.89 -10.94
N GLY A 89 5.38 7.03 -12.06
CA GLY A 89 6.76 7.50 -12.06
C GLY A 89 7.78 6.38 -11.88
N SER A 90 8.90 6.69 -11.25
CA SER A 90 10.02 5.75 -11.10
C SER A 90 9.70 4.62 -10.14
N SER A 91 10.21 3.40 -10.43
CA SER A 91 10.09 2.28 -9.50
C SER A 91 10.91 2.53 -8.24
N ARG A 92 10.23 2.75 -7.12
CA ARG A 92 10.86 3.00 -5.81
C ARG A 92 10.20 2.19 -4.73
N GLU A 93 10.96 1.28 -4.18
CA GLU A 93 10.49 0.46 -3.06
C GLU A 93 10.30 1.26 -1.76
N HIS A 94 10.98 2.39 -1.64
CA HIS A 94 10.81 3.32 -0.53
C HIS A 94 9.40 3.92 -0.45
N ALA A 95 8.68 4.01 -1.58
CA ALA A 95 7.32 4.55 -1.60
C ALA A 95 6.36 3.67 -0.77
N PRO A 96 6.20 2.36 -1.02
CA PRO A 96 5.41 1.52 -0.14
C PRO A 96 5.97 1.44 1.30
N TRP A 97 7.31 1.51 1.50
CA TRP A 97 7.87 1.54 2.85
C TRP A 97 7.43 2.77 3.65
N SER A 98 7.46 3.96 3.04
CA SER A 98 7.04 5.19 3.71
C SER A 98 5.54 5.18 4.05
N ILE A 99 4.71 4.63 3.18
CA ILE A 99 3.27 4.49 3.39
C ILE A 99 3.00 3.54 4.57
N LEU A 100 3.66 2.37 4.58
CA LEU A 100 3.49 1.39 5.65
C LEU A 100 4.01 1.89 6.99
N ASP A 101 5.19 2.52 7.00
CA ASP A 101 5.82 3.07 8.21
C ASP A 101 5.03 4.25 8.80
N PHE A 102 4.26 4.98 7.98
CA PHE A 102 3.28 5.96 8.46
C PHE A 102 2.08 5.31 9.17
N GLY A 103 1.79 4.04 8.87
CA GLY A 103 0.68 3.28 9.44
C GLY A 103 -0.44 2.93 8.47
N ILE A 104 -0.33 3.32 7.20
CA ILE A 104 -1.30 3.01 6.16
C ILE A 104 -1.07 1.59 5.66
N LYS A 105 -2.10 0.75 5.74
CA LYS A 105 -2.08 -0.66 5.32
C LYS A 105 -2.92 -0.95 4.10
N VAL A 106 -3.82 -0.05 3.71
CA VAL A 106 -4.72 -0.20 2.57
C VAL A 106 -4.70 1.07 1.72
N ILE A 107 -4.68 0.91 0.41
CA ILE A 107 -4.83 2.02 -0.54
C ILE A 107 -5.98 1.66 -1.49
N ILE A 108 -6.96 2.55 -1.61
CA ILE A 108 -8.11 2.39 -2.49
C ILE A 108 -7.99 3.42 -3.63
N ALA A 109 -7.93 2.96 -4.87
CA ALA A 109 -7.84 3.84 -6.03
C ALA A 109 -8.48 3.19 -7.28
N PRO A 110 -8.91 3.98 -8.29
CA PRO A 110 -9.42 3.43 -9.55
C PRO A 110 -8.37 2.66 -10.33
N SER A 111 -7.12 3.07 -10.25
CA SER A 111 -5.98 2.39 -10.89
C SER A 111 -4.66 2.74 -10.21
N PHE A 112 -3.68 1.86 -10.39
CA PHE A 112 -2.32 1.98 -9.88
C PHE A 112 -1.33 1.80 -11.03
N ALA A 113 -0.13 2.33 -10.89
CA ALA A 113 0.99 1.90 -11.72
C ALA A 113 1.40 0.47 -11.35
N ASP A 114 1.68 -0.36 -12.38
CA ASP A 114 1.86 -1.81 -12.19
C ASP A 114 2.99 -2.16 -11.21
N ILE A 115 4.12 -1.46 -11.30
CA ILE A 115 5.27 -1.72 -10.42
C ILE A 115 4.91 -1.38 -8.97
N PHE A 116 4.27 -0.24 -8.73
CA PHE A 116 3.83 0.16 -7.39
C PHE A 116 2.80 -0.82 -6.82
N PHE A 117 1.85 -1.26 -7.65
CA PHE A 117 0.82 -2.24 -7.28
C PHE A 117 1.44 -3.55 -6.78
N ASN A 118 2.37 -4.10 -7.54
CA ASN A 118 3.06 -5.34 -7.18
C ASN A 118 3.96 -5.17 -5.94
N ASN A 119 4.70 -4.06 -5.86
CA ASN A 119 5.55 -3.77 -4.70
C ASN A 119 4.73 -3.55 -3.42
N SER A 120 3.50 -3.06 -3.51
CA SER A 120 2.61 -2.91 -2.37
C SER A 120 2.33 -4.24 -1.70
N PHE A 121 1.95 -5.27 -2.45
CA PHE A 121 1.71 -6.63 -1.91
C PHE A 121 2.96 -7.21 -1.25
N LYS A 122 4.13 -7.07 -1.88
CA LYS A 122 5.43 -7.57 -1.35
C LYS A 122 5.82 -6.92 -0.02
N ASN A 123 5.30 -5.73 0.26
CA ASN A 123 5.57 -4.99 1.48
C ASN A 123 4.43 -5.03 2.51
N GLY A 124 3.34 -5.77 2.26
CA GLY A 124 2.24 -5.93 3.22
C GLY A 124 1.19 -4.82 3.17
N ILE A 125 1.13 -4.07 2.06
CA ILE A 125 0.06 -3.11 1.77
C ILE A 125 -0.93 -3.77 0.83
N LEU A 126 -2.22 -3.60 1.09
CA LEU A 126 -3.32 -4.05 0.23
C LEU A 126 -3.77 -2.91 -0.70
N PRO A 127 -3.39 -2.91 -1.99
CA PRO A 127 -3.95 -2.00 -2.98
C PRO A 127 -5.27 -2.56 -3.52
N ILE A 128 -6.35 -1.80 -3.43
CA ILE A 128 -7.69 -2.17 -3.87
C ILE A 128 -8.09 -1.31 -5.06
N LYS A 129 -8.45 -1.95 -6.18
CA LYS A 129 -9.01 -1.28 -7.36
C LYS A 129 -10.53 -1.27 -7.25
N LEU A 130 -11.16 -0.10 -7.36
CA LEU A 130 -12.60 0.07 -7.38
C LEU A 130 -13.01 1.10 -8.44
N ASP A 131 -14.25 0.99 -8.92
CA ASP A 131 -14.82 1.98 -9.82
C ASP A 131 -14.86 3.38 -9.19
N GLU A 132 -14.57 4.42 -9.97
CA GLU A 132 -14.61 5.83 -9.52
C GLU A 132 -15.92 6.20 -8.81
N LYS A 133 -17.05 5.70 -9.32
CA LYS A 133 -18.37 5.98 -8.71
C LYS A 133 -18.45 5.46 -7.27
N ILE A 134 -17.89 4.27 -7.04
CA ILE A 134 -17.85 3.66 -5.70
C ILE A 134 -16.92 4.48 -4.81
N ILE A 135 -15.71 4.79 -5.29
CA ILE A 135 -14.72 5.57 -4.53
C ILE A 135 -15.27 6.95 -4.17
N ASN A 136 -15.92 7.63 -5.11
CA ASN A 136 -16.55 8.92 -4.84
C ASN A 136 -17.60 8.85 -3.73
N SER A 137 -18.33 7.73 -3.64
CA SER A 137 -19.30 7.54 -2.54
C SER A 137 -18.65 7.33 -1.17
N LEU A 138 -17.35 7.02 -1.12
CA LEU A 138 -16.59 6.88 0.12
C LEU A 138 -15.99 8.22 0.58
N ILE A 139 -15.84 9.21 -0.30
CA ILE A 139 -15.18 10.49 0.02
C ILE A 139 -15.90 11.21 1.15
N ASP A 140 -17.24 11.37 1.05
CA ASP A 140 -18.02 12.12 2.03
C ASP A 140 -17.92 11.53 3.44
N VAL A 141 -17.92 10.21 3.52
CA VAL A 141 -17.79 9.48 4.79
C VAL A 141 -16.36 9.61 5.33
N SER A 142 -15.38 9.41 4.46
CA SER A 142 -13.97 9.54 4.82
C SER A 142 -13.63 10.96 5.28
N MET A 143 -14.19 11.99 4.63
CA MET A 143 -13.99 13.39 5.04
C MET A 143 -14.53 13.71 6.45
N LYS A 144 -15.48 12.95 6.94
CA LYS A 144 -15.98 13.05 8.32
C LYS A 144 -15.07 12.36 9.34
N GLY A 145 -14.02 11.67 8.88
CA GLY A 145 -13.14 10.90 9.75
C GLY A 145 -13.79 9.61 10.28
N GLU A 146 -14.77 9.06 9.57
CA GLU A 146 -15.39 7.80 9.94
C GLU A 146 -14.46 6.62 9.60
N GLU A 147 -14.59 5.54 10.39
CA GLU A 147 -13.79 4.34 10.18
C GLU A 147 -14.39 3.46 9.08
N LEU A 148 -13.51 2.91 8.25
CA LEU A 148 -13.82 1.80 7.36
C LEU A 148 -13.19 0.51 7.91
N GLU A 149 -13.84 -0.62 7.66
CA GLU A 149 -13.26 -1.93 7.87
C GLU A 149 -13.03 -2.59 6.50
N VAL A 150 -11.81 -3.06 6.27
CA VAL A 150 -11.42 -3.80 5.06
C VAL A 150 -11.09 -5.21 5.48
N ASN A 151 -11.89 -6.17 5.05
CA ASN A 151 -11.69 -7.60 5.30
C ASN A 151 -11.15 -8.27 4.03
N LEU A 152 -9.90 -8.72 4.08
CA LEU A 152 -9.25 -9.39 2.95
C LEU A 152 -9.75 -10.83 2.78
N ILE A 153 -10.14 -11.50 3.86
CA ILE A 153 -10.61 -12.90 3.79
C ILE A 153 -11.90 -12.96 2.99
N ASP A 154 -12.85 -12.10 3.33
CA ASP A 154 -14.15 -12.01 2.68
C ASP A 154 -14.14 -11.09 1.44
N GLN A 155 -13.04 -10.37 1.21
CA GLN A 155 -12.86 -9.40 0.13
C GLN A 155 -13.97 -8.34 0.10
N VAL A 156 -14.24 -7.75 1.27
CA VAL A 156 -15.27 -6.72 1.43
C VAL A 156 -14.74 -5.51 2.20
N ILE A 157 -15.20 -4.33 1.79
CA ILE A 157 -15.09 -3.10 2.57
C ILE A 157 -16.43 -2.89 3.25
N ILE A 158 -16.41 -2.72 4.56
CA ILE A 158 -17.59 -2.53 5.38
C ILE A 158 -17.63 -1.07 5.85
N LEU A 159 -18.73 -0.42 5.55
CA LEU A 159 -19.06 0.93 5.98
C LEU A 159 -20.46 0.94 6.53
N HIS A 160 -20.65 1.00 7.86
CA HIS A 160 -21.93 0.81 8.53
C HIS A 160 -22.59 -0.51 8.06
N ASP A 161 -23.80 -0.43 7.50
CA ASP A 161 -24.54 -1.57 6.96
C ASP A 161 -24.22 -1.87 5.50
N ARG A 162 -23.36 -1.05 4.85
CA ARG A 162 -23.01 -1.20 3.43
C ARG A 162 -21.77 -2.07 3.30
N LYS A 163 -21.86 -3.08 2.43
CA LYS A 163 -20.71 -3.91 2.00
C LYS A 163 -20.37 -3.58 0.55
N ILE A 164 -19.08 -3.41 0.27
CA ILE A 164 -18.53 -3.19 -1.06
C ILE A 164 -17.55 -4.31 -1.32
N GLU A 165 -17.81 -5.12 -2.31
CA GLU A 165 -16.93 -6.21 -2.72
C GLU A 165 -15.76 -5.68 -3.52
N PHE A 166 -14.60 -6.32 -3.40
CA PHE A 166 -13.42 -6.08 -4.21
C PHE A 166 -12.74 -7.39 -4.55
N ASP A 167 -11.98 -7.39 -5.64
CA ASP A 167 -11.24 -8.55 -6.09
C ASP A 167 -9.74 -8.41 -5.85
N VAL A 168 -9.11 -9.51 -5.45
CA VAL A 168 -7.66 -9.64 -5.28
C VAL A 168 -7.22 -10.97 -5.83
N ASP A 169 -6.14 -10.94 -6.62
CA ASP A 169 -5.52 -12.16 -7.11
C ASP A 169 -5.27 -13.17 -5.96
N PRO A 170 -5.63 -14.45 -6.13
CA PRO A 170 -5.54 -15.46 -5.08
C PRO A 170 -4.13 -15.63 -4.49
N ILE A 171 -3.08 -15.50 -5.31
CA ILE A 171 -1.68 -15.64 -4.88
C ILE A 171 -1.31 -14.46 -3.98
N ASN A 172 -1.64 -13.23 -4.42
CA ASN A 172 -1.40 -12.03 -3.62
C ASN A 172 -2.17 -12.05 -2.30
N LYS A 173 -3.42 -12.52 -2.32
CA LYS A 173 -4.24 -12.72 -1.12
C LYS A 173 -3.56 -13.68 -0.14
N GLU A 174 -3.13 -14.84 -0.63
CA GLU A 174 -2.46 -15.85 0.19
C GLU A 174 -1.17 -15.30 0.82
N CYS A 175 -0.33 -14.60 0.03
CA CYS A 175 0.89 -13.98 0.51
C CYS A 175 0.62 -12.97 1.64
N LEU A 176 -0.38 -12.09 1.50
CA LEU A 176 -0.75 -11.14 2.55
C LEU A 176 -1.29 -11.85 3.79
N VAL A 177 -2.20 -12.82 3.63
CA VAL A 177 -2.82 -13.54 4.77
C VAL A 177 -1.78 -14.32 5.56
N LYS A 178 -0.84 -14.98 4.89
CA LYS A 178 0.24 -15.73 5.53
C LYS A 178 1.41 -14.85 6.00
N GLY A 179 1.51 -13.62 5.51
CA GLY A 179 2.63 -12.72 5.79
C GLY A 179 3.91 -13.10 5.04
N LEU A 180 3.78 -13.69 3.85
CA LEU A 180 4.90 -14.17 3.05
C LEU A 180 5.38 -13.07 2.09
N ASP A 181 6.68 -12.91 2.03
CA ASP A 181 7.39 -12.24 0.93
C ASP A 181 7.88 -13.27 -0.11
N ASP A 182 8.57 -12.82 -1.14
CA ASP A 182 9.10 -13.69 -2.19
C ASP A 182 10.01 -14.80 -1.62
N ILE A 183 10.81 -14.49 -0.59
CA ILE A 183 11.70 -15.45 0.07
C ILE A 183 10.87 -16.44 0.90
N GLY A 184 9.93 -15.94 1.70
CA GLY A 184 9.04 -16.77 2.51
C GLY A 184 8.23 -17.75 1.66
N SER A 185 7.74 -17.31 0.51
CA SER A 185 7.02 -18.17 -0.45
C SER A 185 7.91 -19.27 -1.05
N THR A 186 9.20 -18.99 -1.26
CA THR A 186 10.18 -19.98 -1.69
C THR A 186 10.48 -20.97 -0.59
N LEU A 187 10.64 -20.50 0.65
CA LEU A 187 10.93 -21.35 1.82
C LEU A 187 9.77 -22.30 2.17
N GLU A 188 8.52 -21.99 1.84
CA GLU A 188 7.43 -22.96 1.96
C GLU A 188 7.62 -24.20 1.06
N LYS A 189 8.48 -24.11 0.04
CA LYS A 189 8.77 -25.18 -0.93
C LYS A 189 10.13 -25.86 -0.67
N VAL A 190 10.77 -25.62 0.47
CA VAL A 190 12.13 -26.12 0.75
C VAL A 190 12.25 -27.62 0.56
N SER A 191 11.26 -28.42 0.98
CA SER A 191 11.29 -29.88 0.81
C SER A 191 11.36 -30.33 -0.66
N PHE A 192 10.65 -29.63 -1.55
CA PHE A 192 10.72 -29.91 -3.00
C PHE A 192 12.06 -29.47 -3.59
N ILE A 193 12.64 -28.39 -3.07
CA ILE A 193 13.96 -27.91 -3.49
C ILE A 193 15.02 -28.92 -3.07
N ASP A 194 15.01 -29.37 -1.82
CA ASP A 194 15.94 -30.35 -1.30
C ASP A 194 15.86 -31.69 -2.05
N GLU A 195 14.64 -32.14 -2.39
CA GLU A 195 14.42 -33.34 -3.19
C GLU A 195 15.03 -33.18 -4.59
N PHE A 196 14.75 -32.05 -5.26
CA PHE A 196 15.30 -31.74 -6.58
C PHE A 196 16.82 -31.64 -6.55
N GLU A 197 17.39 -30.96 -5.58
CA GLU A 197 18.87 -30.82 -5.42
C GLU A 197 19.53 -32.19 -5.19
N SER A 198 18.91 -33.07 -4.38
CA SER A 198 19.38 -34.42 -4.14
C SER A 198 19.35 -35.27 -5.42
N GLU A 199 18.28 -35.11 -6.23
CA GLU A 199 18.16 -35.79 -7.53
C GLU A 199 19.22 -35.31 -8.53
N ILE A 200 19.43 -33.98 -8.61
CA ILE A 200 20.47 -33.40 -9.46
C ILE A 200 21.87 -33.83 -9.03
N PHE A 201 22.14 -33.85 -7.70
CA PHE A 201 23.41 -34.33 -7.16
C PHE A 201 23.74 -35.76 -7.65
N ASN A 202 22.74 -36.64 -7.58
CA ASN A 202 22.92 -38.03 -8.00
C ASN A 202 23.06 -38.20 -9.52
N LYS A 203 22.31 -37.43 -10.31
CA LYS A 203 22.30 -37.55 -11.77
C LYS A 203 23.40 -36.74 -12.47
N ARG A 204 23.84 -35.63 -11.88
CA ARG A 204 24.78 -34.66 -12.49
C ARG A 204 25.73 -34.08 -11.45
N PRO A 205 26.60 -34.90 -10.80
CA PRO A 205 27.46 -34.42 -9.72
C PRO A 205 28.45 -33.33 -10.14
N TRP A 206 28.73 -33.20 -11.46
CA TRP A 206 29.60 -32.13 -12.00
C TRP A 206 28.95 -30.74 -12.06
N ASN A 207 27.63 -30.61 -11.85
CA ASN A 207 26.93 -29.33 -11.84
C ASN A 207 26.99 -28.62 -10.48
N ILE A 208 27.60 -29.22 -9.48
CA ILE A 208 27.66 -28.67 -8.12
C ILE A 208 29.00 -27.98 -7.97
N PRO A 209 29.00 -26.68 -7.59
CA PRO A 209 30.24 -25.98 -7.26
C PRO A 209 30.93 -26.67 -6.07
N SER A 210 32.22 -26.94 -6.22
CA SER A 210 33.07 -27.47 -5.14
C SER A 210 33.27 -26.43 -4.03
#